data_31fa5b3adebea1d23946dcb2715d0da3
#
_entry.id   31fa5b3adebea1d23946dcb2715d0da3
#
_cell.length_a   1.000
_cell.length_b   1.000
_cell.length_c   1.000
_cell.angle_alpha   90.00
_cell.angle_beta   90.00
_cell.angle_gamma   90.00
#
_symmetry.space_group_name_H-M   'P 1'
#
loop_
_entity.id
_entity.type
_entity.pdbx_description
1 polymer ?
#
loop_
_entity_poly.entity_id
_entity_poly.type
_entity_poly.pdbx_seq_one_letter_code
_entity_poly.pdbx_strand_id
1 'polypeptide(L)'
;MPYRSAVLAWSLMAQMMGNANWLLTDEGELRQFGSADIESPPQVYRLYHFLTDLDAALEKFEDDVSRVEAIVPLVRKLLVSSYWLQMEYDPPSPKTGWAVKFLYREYQYPLTVQMVTWQPGTPSTIHNHGTWGIVALLGGQERNRFWRRAAEPKHPYNIESTGELLLNPGDVIGFTSDAIHAIESIGDETTVSFNLYGITNYDRRYKFHPESRTAEKF
;
A
#
# COMPACT_ATOMS: atom_id res chain seq x y z
N MET A 1 26.72 -19.18 3.59
CA MET A 1 26.38 -18.32 2.45
C MET A 1 24.97 -18.62 1.91
N PRO A 2 23.91 -18.55 2.70
CA PRO A 2 22.53 -18.77 2.22
C PRO A 2 21.89 -17.51 1.60
N TYR A 3 22.52 -16.33 1.77
CA TYR A 3 21.93 -15.03 1.38
C TYR A 3 21.84 -14.78 -0.13
N ARG A 4 22.73 -15.34 -0.93
CA ARG A 4 22.68 -15.16 -2.41
C ARG A 4 21.53 -15.93 -3.07
N SER A 5 21.12 -17.05 -2.50
CA SER A 5 20.05 -17.89 -3.08
C SER A 5 18.66 -17.27 -2.90
N ALA A 6 18.39 -16.60 -1.78
CA ALA A 6 17.11 -15.95 -1.52
C ALA A 6 16.92 -14.70 -2.41
N VAL A 7 17.98 -13.90 -2.59
CA VAL A 7 17.95 -12.72 -3.48
C VAL A 7 17.74 -13.12 -4.94
N LEU A 8 18.38 -14.20 -5.39
CA LEU A 8 18.18 -14.73 -6.74
C LEU A 8 16.79 -15.33 -6.92
N ALA A 9 16.24 -16.00 -5.91
CA ALA A 9 14.89 -16.57 -5.98
C ALA A 9 13.81 -15.46 -6.07
N TRP A 10 13.96 -14.40 -5.31
CA TRP A 10 13.00 -13.28 -5.35
C TRP A 10 13.12 -12.48 -6.65
N SER A 11 14.35 -12.21 -7.12
CA SER A 11 14.57 -11.56 -8.42
C SER A 11 14.03 -12.39 -9.59
N LEU A 12 14.12 -13.75 -9.52
CA LEU A 12 13.53 -14.62 -10.52
C LEU A 12 12.00 -14.70 -10.41
N MET A 13 11.43 -14.75 -9.22
CA MET A 13 9.96 -14.72 -9.04
C MET A 13 9.37 -13.37 -9.47
N ALA A 14 10.02 -12.27 -9.14
CA ALA A 14 9.61 -10.92 -9.57
C ALA A 14 9.68 -10.76 -11.10
N GLN A 15 10.61 -11.40 -11.77
CA GLN A 15 10.71 -11.40 -13.25
C GLN A 15 9.70 -12.34 -13.94
N MET A 16 9.15 -13.33 -13.23
CA MET A 16 8.20 -14.29 -13.80
C MET A 16 6.73 -13.88 -13.64
N MET A 17 6.43 -12.96 -12.73
CA MET A 17 5.07 -12.42 -12.51
C MET A 17 5.10 -10.95 -12.94
N GLY A 18 4.36 -10.57 -13.96
CA GLY A 18 4.34 -9.20 -14.48
C GLY A 18 4.02 -8.19 -13.38
N ASN A 19 5.05 -7.62 -12.78
CA ASN A 19 4.92 -6.60 -11.74
C ASN A 19 4.38 -5.31 -12.34
N ALA A 20 3.43 -4.67 -11.66
CA ALA A 20 2.84 -3.43 -12.11
C ALA A 20 2.79 -2.38 -11.00
N ASN A 21 2.75 -1.11 -11.40
CA ASN A 21 2.38 -0.01 -10.53
C ASN A 21 0.94 0.39 -10.86
N TRP A 22 0.11 0.45 -9.85
CA TRP A 22 -1.28 0.83 -9.94
C TRP A 22 -1.55 2.11 -9.16
N LEU A 23 -2.43 2.95 -9.66
CA LEU A 23 -2.96 4.11 -8.95
C LEU A 23 -4.47 4.00 -8.88
N LEU A 24 -5.01 4.08 -7.67
CA LEU A 24 -6.43 4.23 -7.39
C LEU A 24 -6.72 5.68 -6.99
N THR A 25 -7.63 6.32 -7.70
CA THR A 25 -8.03 7.71 -7.44
C THR A 25 -9.28 7.80 -6.52
N ASP A 26 -9.59 9.02 -6.07
CA ASP A 26 -10.79 9.34 -5.29
C ASP A 26 -12.09 9.01 -6.04
N GLU A 27 -12.05 9.04 -7.39
CA GLU A 27 -13.18 8.66 -8.26
C GLU A 27 -13.32 7.14 -8.44
N GLY A 28 -12.46 6.36 -7.80
CA GLY A 28 -12.43 4.91 -7.90
C GLY A 28 -11.88 4.40 -9.24
N GLU A 29 -11.16 5.26 -9.97
CA GLU A 29 -10.47 4.87 -11.20
C GLU A 29 -9.17 4.17 -10.87
N LEU A 30 -8.95 3.00 -11.49
CA LEU A 30 -7.72 2.24 -11.39
C LEU A 30 -6.96 2.30 -12.70
N ARG A 31 -5.69 2.72 -12.66
CA ARG A 31 -4.82 2.73 -13.83
C ARG A 31 -3.40 2.27 -13.52
N GLN A 32 -2.74 1.72 -14.51
CA GLN A 32 -1.30 1.47 -14.42
C GLN A 32 -0.50 2.75 -14.71
N PHE A 33 0.70 2.85 -14.14
CA PHE A 33 1.63 3.94 -14.39
C PHE A 33 3.09 3.52 -14.27
N GLY A 34 3.98 4.27 -14.93
CA GLY A 34 5.43 4.09 -14.85
C GLY A 34 5.91 2.68 -15.20
N SER A 35 7.20 2.42 -15.00
CA SER A 35 7.79 1.09 -15.13
C SER A 35 7.89 0.42 -13.76
N ALA A 36 7.64 -0.89 -13.73
CA ALA A 36 7.91 -1.70 -12.57
C ALA A 36 9.38 -2.17 -12.51
N ASP A 37 10.09 -2.09 -13.63
CA ASP A 37 11.50 -2.44 -13.71
C ASP A 37 12.36 -1.39 -13.02
N ILE A 38 13.17 -1.83 -12.08
CA ILE A 38 14.16 -0.98 -11.40
C ILE A 38 15.52 -1.66 -11.51
N GLU A 39 16.46 -0.93 -12.07
CA GLU A 39 17.86 -1.34 -12.00
C GLU A 39 18.31 -1.37 -10.55
N SER A 40 18.99 -2.46 -10.17
CA SER A 40 19.60 -2.54 -8.84
C SER A 40 20.59 -1.38 -8.68
N PRO A 41 20.41 -0.52 -7.67
CA PRO A 41 21.32 0.60 -7.51
C PRO A 41 22.74 0.10 -7.23
N PRO A 42 23.77 0.82 -7.71
CA PRO A 42 25.17 0.40 -7.55
C PRO A 42 25.62 0.37 -6.08
N GLN A 43 24.91 1.05 -5.22
CA GLN A 43 25.11 1.05 -3.77
C GLN A 43 23.82 0.73 -3.04
N VAL A 44 23.93 0.15 -1.84
CA VAL A 44 22.77 -0.19 -1.00
C VAL A 44 21.98 1.09 -0.69
N TYR A 45 20.73 1.10 -1.12
CA TYR A 45 19.79 2.18 -0.83
C TYR A 45 19.08 1.90 0.50
N ARG A 46 19.53 2.55 1.55
CA ARG A 46 19.07 2.30 2.93
C ARG A 46 17.82 3.12 3.27
N LEU A 47 17.11 2.73 4.31
CA LEU A 47 15.90 3.41 4.78
C LEU A 47 16.12 4.92 5.00
N TYR A 48 17.23 5.34 5.56
CA TYR A 48 17.50 6.79 5.77
C TYR A 48 17.70 7.55 4.46
N HIS A 49 18.29 6.94 3.41
CA HIS A 49 18.35 7.55 2.09
C HIS A 49 16.95 7.68 1.49
N PHE A 50 16.14 6.62 1.63
CA PHE A 50 14.74 6.64 1.20
C PHE A 50 13.95 7.77 1.87
N LEU A 51 14.08 7.95 3.18
CA LEU A 51 13.39 9.01 3.92
C LEU A 51 13.83 10.40 3.45
N THR A 52 15.13 10.61 3.15
CA THR A 52 15.62 11.87 2.59
C THR A 52 15.08 12.15 1.18
N ASP A 53 15.09 11.15 0.29
CA ASP A 53 14.55 11.30 -1.07
C ASP A 53 13.03 11.47 -1.05
N LEU A 54 12.35 10.82 -0.09
CA LEU A 54 10.91 10.96 0.16
C LEU A 54 10.56 12.40 0.57
N ASP A 55 11.31 12.97 1.51
CA ASP A 55 11.11 14.34 1.96
C ASP A 55 11.26 15.34 0.81
N ALA A 56 12.30 15.18 -0.01
CA ALA A 56 12.51 15.99 -1.22
C ALA A 56 11.35 15.83 -2.25
N ALA A 57 10.77 14.63 -2.37
CA ALA A 57 9.61 14.42 -3.24
C ALA A 57 8.35 15.12 -2.67
N LEU A 58 8.15 15.09 -1.35
CA LEU A 58 7.03 15.75 -0.69
C LEU A 58 7.11 17.28 -0.78
N GLU A 59 8.31 17.85 -0.73
CA GLU A 59 8.52 19.29 -0.95
C GLU A 59 8.23 19.72 -2.39
N LYS A 60 8.51 18.83 -3.35
CA LYS A 60 8.38 19.13 -4.79
C LYS A 60 6.98 18.98 -5.34
N PHE A 61 6.20 18.02 -4.85
CA PHE A 61 4.88 17.68 -5.38
C PHE A 61 3.79 17.95 -4.35
N GLU A 62 2.77 18.71 -4.74
CA GLU A 62 1.67 19.12 -3.84
C GLU A 62 0.46 18.19 -3.94
N ASP A 63 0.19 17.61 -5.11
CA ASP A 63 -0.96 16.73 -5.33
C ASP A 63 -0.61 15.26 -5.11
N ASP A 64 -1.60 14.46 -4.71
CA ASP A 64 -1.43 13.06 -4.34
C ASP A 64 -0.99 12.18 -5.51
N VAL A 65 -1.46 12.44 -6.73
CA VAL A 65 -1.12 11.66 -7.92
C VAL A 65 0.37 11.82 -8.23
N SER A 66 0.85 13.06 -8.32
CA SER A 66 2.25 13.36 -8.58
C SER A 66 3.16 12.83 -7.46
N ARG A 67 2.73 12.91 -6.19
CA ARG A 67 3.45 12.29 -5.06
C ARG A 67 3.59 10.80 -5.22
N VAL A 68 2.49 10.08 -5.45
CA VAL A 68 2.50 8.62 -5.63
C VAL A 68 3.39 8.23 -6.81
N GLU A 69 3.26 8.90 -7.95
CA GLU A 69 4.08 8.59 -9.14
C GLU A 69 5.58 8.83 -8.93
N ALA A 70 5.95 9.85 -8.15
CA ALA A 70 7.34 10.14 -7.82
C ALA A 70 7.92 9.20 -6.75
N ILE A 71 7.11 8.77 -5.79
CA ILE A 71 7.57 7.99 -4.62
C ILE A 71 7.61 6.48 -4.91
N VAL A 72 6.73 5.94 -5.75
CA VAL A 72 6.73 4.49 -6.07
C VAL A 72 8.08 3.99 -6.57
N PRO A 73 8.82 4.68 -7.46
CA PRO A 73 10.18 4.27 -7.83
C PRO A 73 11.16 4.22 -6.65
N LEU A 74 11.02 5.13 -5.67
CA LEU A 74 11.85 5.14 -4.45
C LEU A 74 11.54 3.94 -3.56
N VAL A 75 10.24 3.59 -3.41
CA VAL A 75 9.81 2.39 -2.67
C VAL A 75 10.39 1.13 -3.31
N ARG A 76 10.27 0.98 -4.63
CA ARG A 76 10.86 -0.16 -5.34
C ARG A 76 12.37 -0.23 -5.16
N LYS A 77 13.06 0.88 -5.30
CA LYS A 77 14.51 0.98 -5.09
C LYS A 77 14.91 0.56 -3.67
N LEU A 78 14.12 0.95 -2.66
CA LEU A 78 14.33 0.54 -1.26
C LEU A 78 14.16 -0.98 -1.10
N LEU A 79 13.07 -1.54 -1.61
CA LEU A 79 12.76 -2.96 -1.46
C LEU A 79 13.76 -3.87 -2.18
N VAL A 80 14.22 -3.47 -3.36
CA VAL A 80 15.26 -4.22 -4.11
C VAL A 80 16.61 -4.14 -3.42
N SER A 81 16.97 -3.00 -2.80
CA SER A 81 18.26 -2.80 -2.14
C SER A 81 18.30 -3.34 -0.72
N SER A 82 17.18 -3.33 -0.02
CA SER A 82 17.08 -3.61 1.41
C SER A 82 16.21 -4.84 1.67
N TYR A 83 16.62 -5.98 1.11
CA TYR A 83 15.88 -7.25 1.23
C TYR A 83 15.57 -7.67 2.68
N TRP A 84 16.32 -7.20 3.66
CA TRP A 84 16.08 -7.45 5.07
C TRP A 84 14.71 -6.90 5.53
N LEU A 85 14.22 -5.82 4.91
CA LEU A 85 12.90 -5.26 5.18
C LEU A 85 11.79 -6.28 4.93
N GLN A 86 11.97 -7.18 3.97
CA GLN A 86 10.98 -8.20 3.63
C GLN A 86 10.81 -9.26 4.73
N MET A 87 11.74 -9.30 5.70
CA MET A 87 11.68 -10.18 6.87
C MET A 87 11.35 -9.42 8.17
N GLU A 88 11.23 -8.10 8.10
CA GLU A 88 10.96 -7.23 9.25
C GLU A 88 9.45 -7.05 9.48
N TYR A 89 8.72 -8.13 9.70
CA TYR A 89 7.30 -8.12 10.01
C TYR A 89 6.97 -9.00 11.22
N ASP A 90 5.83 -8.72 11.84
CA ASP A 90 5.28 -9.55 12.90
C ASP A 90 4.21 -10.50 12.30
N PRO A 91 4.07 -11.74 12.79
CA PRO A 91 3.02 -12.63 12.32
C PRO A 91 1.64 -12.05 12.66
N PRO A 92 0.61 -12.35 11.85
CA PRO A 92 -0.75 -11.89 12.13
C PRO A 92 -1.20 -12.32 13.53
N SER A 93 -1.82 -11.39 14.27
CA SER A 93 -2.40 -11.69 15.57
C SER A 93 -3.56 -12.69 15.43
N PRO A 94 -3.59 -13.79 16.20
CA PRO A 94 -4.71 -14.74 16.18
C PRO A 94 -6.06 -14.10 16.55
N LYS A 95 -6.03 -12.96 17.25
CA LYS A 95 -7.24 -12.25 17.70
C LYS A 95 -7.84 -11.37 16.61
N THR A 96 -7.00 -10.71 15.82
CA THR A 96 -7.45 -9.71 14.81
C THR A 96 -7.27 -10.19 13.38
N GLY A 97 -6.44 -11.20 13.15
CA GLY A 97 -6.07 -11.69 11.82
C GLY A 97 -5.04 -10.82 11.09
N TRP A 98 -4.51 -9.77 11.73
CA TRP A 98 -3.50 -8.89 11.13
C TRP A 98 -2.52 -8.35 12.19
N ALA A 99 -1.37 -7.85 11.71
CA ALA A 99 -0.40 -7.16 12.54
C ALA A 99 0.25 -6.00 11.77
N VAL A 100 0.76 -5.01 12.50
CA VAL A 100 1.50 -3.86 12.00
C VAL A 100 2.81 -3.73 12.76
N LYS A 101 3.92 -3.63 12.02
CA LYS A 101 5.24 -3.31 12.56
C LYS A 101 5.73 -2.00 11.96
N PHE A 102 5.87 -0.98 12.80
CA PHE A 102 6.41 0.31 12.35
C PHE A 102 7.90 0.20 12.09
N LEU A 103 8.34 0.63 10.92
CA LEU A 103 9.75 0.78 10.54
C LEU A 103 10.23 2.22 10.76
N TYR A 104 9.33 3.18 10.59
CA TYR A 104 9.56 4.58 10.88
C TYR A 104 8.26 5.25 11.33
N ARG A 105 8.37 6.00 12.43
CA ARG A 105 7.34 6.88 12.97
C ARG A 105 8.00 7.93 13.85
N GLU A 106 7.78 9.20 13.55
CA GLU A 106 8.37 10.30 14.30
C GLU A 106 7.30 11.12 15.03
N TYR A 107 7.62 11.61 16.22
CA TYR A 107 6.71 12.46 17.00
C TYR A 107 6.47 13.78 16.25
N GLN A 108 5.21 14.18 16.15
CA GLN A 108 4.74 15.38 15.41
C GLN A 108 4.98 15.34 13.88
N TYR A 109 5.55 14.27 13.35
CA TYR A 109 5.64 14.01 11.91
C TYR A 109 4.95 12.69 11.59
N PRO A 110 3.63 12.70 11.39
CA PRO A 110 2.80 11.49 11.33
C PRO A 110 2.93 10.66 10.04
N LEU A 111 3.91 10.96 9.18
CA LEU A 111 4.28 10.06 8.10
C LEU A 111 4.68 8.70 8.69
N THR A 112 4.16 7.62 8.12
CA THR A 112 4.44 6.27 8.62
C THR A 112 5.00 5.37 7.53
N VAL A 113 6.04 4.61 7.90
CA VAL A 113 6.56 3.48 7.12
C VAL A 113 6.38 2.23 7.97
N GLN A 114 5.67 1.24 7.44
CA GLN A 114 5.31 0.06 8.22
C GLN A 114 5.23 -1.20 7.36
N MET A 115 5.40 -2.34 8.00
CA MET A 115 5.04 -3.65 7.46
C MET A 115 3.69 -4.07 7.99
N VAL A 116 2.86 -4.63 7.12
CA VAL A 116 1.53 -5.15 7.50
C VAL A 116 1.43 -6.60 7.06
N THR A 117 0.85 -7.42 7.92
CA THR A 117 0.57 -8.83 7.63
C THR A 117 -0.89 -9.13 7.84
N TRP A 118 -1.47 -9.99 6.97
CA TRP A 118 -2.83 -10.47 7.10
C TRP A 118 -2.86 -12.00 7.02
N GLN A 119 -3.62 -12.59 7.91
CA GLN A 119 -3.93 -14.02 7.88
C GLN A 119 -4.83 -14.34 6.67
N PRO A 120 -4.65 -15.48 6.00
CA PRO A 120 -5.53 -15.93 4.92
C PRO A 120 -7.01 -15.83 5.27
N GLY A 121 -7.81 -15.32 4.33
CA GLY A 121 -9.26 -15.16 4.48
C GLY A 121 -9.69 -13.99 5.38
N THR A 122 -8.76 -13.15 5.85
CA THR A 122 -9.10 -11.99 6.68
C THR A 122 -9.38 -10.76 5.79
N PRO A 123 -10.60 -10.20 5.79
CA PRO A 123 -10.91 -8.97 5.09
C PRO A 123 -10.64 -7.75 5.96
N SER A 124 -10.29 -6.62 5.35
CA SER A 124 -10.37 -5.30 5.98
C SER A 124 -11.80 -4.75 5.93
N THR A 125 -12.05 -3.69 6.69
CA THR A 125 -13.22 -2.83 6.48
C THR A 125 -13.09 -2.09 5.14
N ILE A 126 -14.21 -1.63 4.57
CA ILE A 126 -14.20 -0.69 3.44
C ILE A 126 -13.86 0.69 4.01
N HIS A 127 -12.77 1.31 3.54
CA HIS A 127 -12.27 2.55 4.13
C HIS A 127 -11.49 3.40 3.13
N ASN A 128 -11.29 4.67 3.49
CA ASN A 128 -10.27 5.53 2.92
C ASN A 128 -9.21 5.86 3.98
N HIS A 129 -8.08 6.39 3.55
CA HIS A 129 -6.96 6.68 4.46
C HIS A 129 -6.95 8.11 5.01
N GLY A 130 -7.66 9.06 4.35
CA GLY A 130 -7.59 10.50 4.66
C GLY A 130 -6.19 11.08 4.39
N THR A 131 -5.41 10.38 3.58
CA THR A 131 -4.07 10.73 3.11
C THR A 131 -3.70 9.86 1.93
N TRP A 132 -2.77 10.30 1.09
CA TRP A 132 -2.17 9.43 0.09
C TRP A 132 -1.45 8.24 0.74
N GLY A 133 -1.36 7.14 0.02
CA GLY A 133 -0.69 5.93 0.50
C GLY A 133 -0.09 5.11 -0.63
N ILE A 134 0.89 4.28 -0.28
CA ILE A 134 1.52 3.32 -1.20
C ILE A 134 1.65 1.99 -0.47
N VAL A 135 1.20 0.93 -1.11
CA VAL A 135 1.31 -0.45 -0.62
C VAL A 135 2.04 -1.28 -1.67
N ALA A 136 3.14 -1.92 -1.26
CA ALA A 136 3.86 -2.89 -2.07
C ALA A 136 3.68 -4.29 -1.49
N LEU A 137 3.08 -5.21 -2.25
CA LEU A 137 2.90 -6.59 -1.81
C LEU A 137 4.20 -7.38 -1.96
N LEU A 138 4.65 -8.01 -0.88
CA LEU A 138 5.90 -8.76 -0.81
C LEU A 138 5.70 -10.28 -0.73
N GLY A 139 4.55 -10.73 -0.22
CA GLY A 139 4.22 -12.14 -0.07
C GLY A 139 2.73 -12.38 0.00
N GLY A 140 2.28 -13.58 -0.35
CA GLY A 140 0.86 -13.95 -0.45
C GLY A 140 0.16 -13.29 -1.62
N GLN A 141 -1.16 -13.31 -1.63
CA GLN A 141 -2.00 -12.66 -2.63
C GLN A 141 -3.09 -11.83 -1.94
N GLU A 142 -3.41 -10.68 -2.50
CA GLU A 142 -4.35 -9.75 -1.91
C GLU A 142 -5.36 -9.28 -2.95
N ARG A 143 -6.65 -9.55 -2.68
CA ARG A 143 -7.73 -8.98 -3.46
C ARG A 143 -8.06 -7.62 -2.93
N ASN A 144 -7.94 -6.60 -3.77
CA ASN A 144 -8.37 -5.24 -3.49
C ASN A 144 -9.68 -4.97 -4.22
N ARG A 145 -10.71 -4.49 -3.51
CA ARG A 145 -11.98 -4.02 -4.08
C ARG A 145 -12.06 -2.51 -3.92
N PHE A 146 -12.69 -1.83 -4.86
CA PHE A 146 -12.69 -0.39 -5.00
C PHE A 146 -14.08 0.19 -5.07
N TRP A 147 -14.24 1.38 -4.51
CA TRP A 147 -15.48 2.14 -4.53
C TRP A 147 -15.20 3.62 -4.83
N ARG A 148 -16.24 4.30 -5.30
CA ARG A 148 -16.28 5.76 -5.38
C ARG A 148 -17.41 6.32 -4.55
N ARG A 149 -17.34 7.59 -4.19
CA ARG A 149 -18.46 8.31 -3.58
C ARG A 149 -19.60 8.42 -4.58
N ALA A 150 -20.81 8.08 -4.13
CA ALA A 150 -22.05 8.19 -4.86
C ALA A 150 -23.08 8.90 -3.97
N ALA A 151 -22.68 10.07 -3.41
CA ALA A 151 -23.44 10.80 -2.43
C ALA A 151 -24.79 11.25 -2.99
N GLU A 152 -25.86 11.03 -2.22
CA GLU A 152 -27.22 11.47 -2.46
C GLU A 152 -27.67 12.42 -1.32
N PRO A 153 -28.65 13.30 -1.53
CA PRO A 153 -29.11 14.23 -0.47
C PRO A 153 -29.49 13.56 0.85
N LYS A 154 -30.05 12.34 0.79
CA LYS A 154 -30.42 11.54 1.98
C LYS A 154 -29.33 10.58 2.44
N HIS A 155 -28.33 10.33 1.62
CA HIS A 155 -27.26 9.37 1.86
C HIS A 155 -25.89 9.93 1.46
N PRO A 156 -25.34 10.89 2.23
CA PRO A 156 -24.11 11.61 1.88
C PRO A 156 -22.87 10.71 1.89
N TYR A 157 -22.96 9.52 2.49
CA TYR A 157 -21.88 8.54 2.57
C TYR A 157 -22.11 7.30 1.68
N ASN A 158 -23.10 7.36 0.77
CA ASN A 158 -23.29 6.28 -0.18
C ASN A 158 -22.05 6.12 -1.06
N ILE A 159 -21.73 4.86 -1.33
CA ILE A 159 -20.60 4.46 -2.20
C ILE A 159 -21.09 3.41 -3.19
N GLU A 160 -20.48 3.36 -4.35
CA GLU A 160 -20.71 2.33 -5.36
C GLU A 160 -19.40 1.66 -5.78
N SER A 161 -19.46 0.35 -6.04
CA SER A 161 -18.28 -0.41 -6.46
C SER A 161 -17.84 -0.01 -7.86
N THR A 162 -16.54 0.13 -8.06
CA THR A 162 -15.91 0.45 -9.35
C THR A 162 -15.07 -0.68 -9.91
N GLY A 163 -14.74 -1.69 -9.11
CA GLY A 163 -13.98 -2.84 -9.58
C GLY A 163 -13.17 -3.54 -8.50
N GLU A 164 -12.32 -4.43 -8.95
CA GLU A 164 -11.37 -5.15 -8.10
C GLU A 164 -10.06 -5.43 -8.82
N LEU A 165 -9.01 -5.68 -8.05
CA LEU A 165 -7.69 -6.06 -8.53
C LEU A 165 -7.12 -7.15 -7.63
N LEU A 166 -6.51 -8.16 -8.22
CA LEU A 166 -5.68 -9.13 -7.53
C LEU A 166 -4.23 -8.67 -7.58
N LEU A 167 -3.66 -8.33 -6.42
CA LEU A 167 -2.24 -8.04 -6.28
C LEU A 167 -1.46 -9.33 -6.03
N ASN A 168 -0.32 -9.43 -6.67
CA ASN A 168 0.67 -10.48 -6.50
C ASN A 168 1.97 -9.89 -5.92
N PRO A 169 2.85 -10.72 -5.34
CA PRO A 169 4.15 -10.26 -4.86
C PRO A 169 4.91 -9.49 -5.94
N GLY A 170 5.34 -8.27 -5.61
CA GLY A 170 5.99 -7.34 -6.53
C GLY A 170 5.09 -6.27 -7.13
N ASP A 171 3.76 -6.41 -7.04
CA ASP A 171 2.84 -5.33 -7.40
C ASP A 171 2.88 -4.21 -6.35
N VAL A 172 2.70 -2.99 -6.83
CA VAL A 172 2.58 -1.79 -6.00
C VAL A 172 1.29 -1.06 -6.36
N ILE A 173 0.52 -0.69 -5.35
CA ILE A 173 -0.65 0.15 -5.52
C ILE A 173 -0.50 1.44 -4.72
N GLY A 174 -0.73 2.58 -5.37
CA GLY A 174 -0.83 3.88 -4.75
C GLY A 174 -2.28 4.33 -4.65
N PHE A 175 -2.57 5.16 -3.66
CA PHE A 175 -3.90 5.69 -3.36
C PHE A 175 -3.84 7.20 -3.22
N THR A 176 -4.83 7.90 -3.78
CA THR A 176 -5.11 9.27 -3.39
C THR A 176 -5.85 9.32 -2.05
N SER A 177 -5.94 10.48 -1.41
CA SER A 177 -6.37 10.63 -0.02
C SER A 177 -7.77 10.12 0.28
N ASP A 178 -8.70 10.27 -0.66
CA ASP A 178 -10.10 9.85 -0.51
C ASP A 178 -10.44 8.56 -1.27
N ALA A 179 -9.46 7.91 -1.89
CA ALA A 179 -9.63 6.62 -2.54
C ALA A 179 -10.19 5.58 -1.55
N ILE A 180 -11.28 4.90 -1.93
CA ILE A 180 -11.99 3.97 -1.07
C ILE A 180 -11.71 2.54 -1.51
N HIS A 181 -11.22 1.73 -0.58
CA HIS A 181 -10.93 0.34 -0.85
C HIS A 181 -11.19 -0.59 0.34
N ALA A 182 -11.16 -1.88 0.05
CA ALA A 182 -11.03 -2.95 1.05
C ALA A 182 -10.13 -4.03 0.49
N ILE A 183 -9.38 -4.67 1.37
CA ILE A 183 -8.51 -5.79 1.02
C ILE A 183 -9.02 -7.09 1.62
N GLU A 184 -8.66 -8.19 0.99
CA GLU A 184 -8.85 -9.55 1.50
C GLU A 184 -7.61 -10.36 1.15
N SER A 185 -6.95 -10.91 2.17
CA SER A 185 -5.89 -11.90 1.97
C SER A 185 -6.48 -13.19 1.44
N ILE A 186 -6.05 -13.64 0.26
CA ILE A 186 -6.58 -14.83 -0.39
C ILE A 186 -5.52 -15.93 -0.51
N GLY A 187 -5.98 -17.17 -0.83
CA GLY A 187 -5.11 -18.34 -0.83
C GLY A 187 -4.79 -18.84 0.58
N ASP A 188 -3.69 -19.56 0.73
CA ASP A 188 -3.31 -20.25 1.98
C ASP A 188 -2.12 -19.58 2.69
N GLU A 189 -1.54 -18.56 2.09
CA GLU A 189 -0.37 -17.87 2.63
C GLU A 189 -0.74 -16.53 3.28
N THR A 190 -0.04 -16.20 4.38
CA THR A 190 -0.11 -14.87 4.98
C THR A 190 0.37 -13.82 3.97
N THR A 191 -0.39 -12.74 3.80
CA THR A 191 0.11 -11.62 3.02
C THR A 191 1.09 -10.78 3.84
N VAL A 192 2.11 -10.28 3.17
CA VAL A 192 3.11 -9.37 3.74
C VAL A 192 3.23 -8.18 2.80
N SER A 193 3.02 -6.98 3.31
CA SER A 193 3.12 -5.76 2.52
C SER A 193 3.94 -4.68 3.22
N PHE A 194 4.69 -3.92 2.43
CA PHE A 194 5.29 -2.65 2.83
C PHE A 194 4.28 -1.54 2.57
N ASN A 195 4.05 -0.72 3.58
CA ASN A 195 3.05 0.34 3.54
C ASN A 195 3.67 1.68 3.91
N LEU A 196 3.38 2.70 3.12
CA LEU A 196 3.78 4.09 3.32
C LEU A 196 2.55 4.97 3.27
N TYR A 197 2.38 5.84 4.26
CA TYR A 197 1.27 6.80 4.31
C TYR A 197 1.77 8.19 4.68
N GLY A 198 1.19 9.20 4.06
CA GLY A 198 1.38 10.59 4.40
C GLY A 198 0.70 10.97 5.72
N ILE A 199 0.57 12.28 5.94
CA ILE A 199 -0.08 12.84 7.12
C ILE A 199 -1.58 12.59 7.03
N THR A 200 -2.11 11.76 7.93
CA THR A 200 -3.54 11.41 7.95
C THR A 200 -4.39 12.57 8.46
N ASN A 201 -5.36 12.97 7.64
CA ASN A 201 -6.46 13.84 8.08
C ASN A 201 -7.58 12.97 8.67
N TYR A 202 -7.63 12.86 9.99
CA TYR A 202 -8.63 12.03 10.70
C TYR A 202 -10.05 12.53 10.51
N ASP A 203 -10.26 13.81 10.16
CA ASP A 203 -11.59 14.35 9.86
C ASP A 203 -12.12 13.88 8.50
N ARG A 204 -11.26 13.34 7.66
CA ARG A 204 -11.61 12.79 6.34
C ARG A 204 -11.45 11.27 6.25
N ARG A 205 -11.09 10.58 7.34
CA ARG A 205 -10.90 9.13 7.37
C ARG A 205 -12.15 8.42 7.88
N TYR A 206 -12.71 7.54 7.04
CA TYR A 206 -13.98 6.87 7.29
C TYR A 206 -13.91 5.37 7.03
N LYS A 207 -14.74 4.62 7.77
CA LYS A 207 -15.21 3.29 7.41
C LYS A 207 -16.59 3.41 6.81
N PHE A 208 -16.82 2.72 5.71
CA PHE A 208 -18.06 2.77 4.95
C PHE A 208 -18.88 1.50 5.12
N HIS A 209 -20.20 1.68 5.19
CA HIS A 209 -21.19 0.62 5.30
C HIS A 209 -22.18 0.72 4.12
N PRO A 210 -21.89 0.06 2.97
CA PRO A 210 -22.69 0.23 1.75
C PRO A 210 -24.15 -0.19 1.93
N GLU A 211 -24.42 -1.23 2.72
CA GLU A 211 -25.79 -1.72 2.95
C GLU A 211 -26.67 -0.68 3.65
N SER A 212 -26.14 0.02 4.63
CA SER A 212 -26.83 1.09 5.36
C SER A 212 -26.63 2.48 4.74
N ARG A 213 -25.74 2.60 3.74
CA ARG A 213 -25.34 3.85 3.09
C ARG A 213 -24.81 4.91 4.07
N THR A 214 -24.10 4.43 5.10
CA THR A 214 -23.53 5.25 6.17
C THR A 214 -22.01 5.12 6.22
N ALA A 215 -21.37 6.01 6.96
CA ALA A 215 -19.97 5.86 7.34
C ALA A 215 -19.76 6.30 8.78
N GLU A 216 -18.72 5.77 9.41
CA GLU A 216 -18.24 6.17 10.71
C GLU A 216 -16.79 6.66 10.65
N LYS A 217 -16.40 7.50 11.58
CA LYS A 217 -14.99 7.92 11.72
C LYS A 217 -14.13 6.73 12.14
N PHE A 218 -12.88 6.73 11.67
CA PHE A 218 -11.92 5.67 11.96
C PHE A 218 -11.36 5.84 13.37
#